data_a4313529d055299a5d5bd6b3f44117fe
#
_entry.id   a4313529d055299a5d5bd6b3f44117fe
#
_cell.length_a   1.000
_cell.length_b   1.000
_cell.length_c   1.000
_cell.angle_alpha   90.00
_cell.angle_beta   90.00
_cell.angle_gamma   90.00
#
_symmetry.space_group_name_H-M   'P 1'
#
loop_
_entity.id
_entity.type
_entity.pdbx_description
1 polymer ?
#
loop_
_entity_poly.entity_id
_entity_poly.type
_entity_poly.pdbx_seq_one_letter_code
_entity_poly.pdbx_strand_id
1 'polypeptide(L)'
;MNKHKTPRVLIIAGSDSSGGAGIQADIKTLTVFKVFSMTAVTAITAQNTNGVSSVESVSLDLIKKQIEDCISDIGVDAIKIGMVNKGEIFDLIFEAIKKHKIIKKGIPIILDPVMFAKGGFPLLENQAISALKEFINKVDCILTPNIPEAETLSGIKILNKNDMIKAAKTIKINGTSRILLKGGHLNEIDLYDILYDK
;
A
#
# COMPACT_ATOMS: atom_id res chain seq x y z
N MET A 1 -21.30 -12.44 27.16
CA MET A 1 -20.94 -11.19 26.48
C MET A 1 -19.73 -11.47 25.59
N ASN A 2 -19.90 -11.53 24.26
CA ASN A 2 -18.78 -11.62 23.34
C ASN A 2 -17.96 -10.32 23.48
N LYS A 3 -16.79 -10.38 24.13
CA LYS A 3 -15.83 -9.29 24.09
C LYS A 3 -15.37 -9.15 22.64
N HIS A 4 -15.92 -8.19 21.90
CA HIS A 4 -15.40 -7.84 20.59
C HIS A 4 -13.93 -7.41 20.80
N LYS A 5 -13.02 -8.27 20.33
CA LYS A 5 -11.59 -7.97 20.36
C LYS A 5 -11.35 -6.81 19.38
N THR A 6 -10.72 -5.73 19.84
CA THR A 6 -10.32 -4.61 18.98
C THR A 6 -9.45 -5.13 17.84
N PRO A 7 -9.84 -4.92 16.56
CA PRO A 7 -9.01 -5.33 15.43
C PRO A 7 -7.66 -4.61 15.45
N ARG A 8 -6.60 -5.26 15.00
CA ARG A 8 -5.22 -4.75 15.00
C ARG A 8 -4.71 -4.71 13.57
N VAL A 9 -4.28 -3.54 13.14
CA VAL A 9 -3.75 -3.34 11.79
C VAL A 9 -2.30 -2.88 11.86
N LEU A 10 -1.40 -3.56 11.16
CA LEU A 10 -0.04 -3.10 10.95
C LEU A 10 0.02 -2.28 9.66
N ILE A 11 0.42 -1.02 9.80
CA ILE A 11 0.67 -0.09 8.70
C ILE A 11 2.17 -0.11 8.41
N ILE A 12 2.56 -0.45 7.18
CA ILE A 12 3.94 -0.39 6.70
C ILE A 12 3.99 0.70 5.64
N ALA A 13 4.46 1.90 6.01
CA ALA A 13 4.42 3.05 5.10
C ALA A 13 5.35 4.19 5.55
N GLY A 14 5.53 5.17 4.68
CA GLY A 14 6.23 6.40 5.00
C GLY A 14 5.46 7.32 5.93
N SER A 15 6.19 8.21 6.62
CA SER A 15 5.65 9.24 7.50
C SER A 15 5.52 10.57 6.74
N ASP A 16 4.32 11.14 6.70
CA ASP A 16 4.05 12.48 6.15
C ASP A 16 4.00 13.52 7.27
N SER A 17 4.98 14.44 7.30
CA SER A 17 5.07 15.48 8.33
C SER A 17 3.85 16.42 8.35
N SER A 18 3.14 16.59 7.23
CA SER A 18 1.92 17.40 7.16
C SER A 18 0.67 16.68 7.70
N GLY A 19 0.75 15.36 7.84
CA GLY A 19 -0.33 14.55 8.39
C GLY A 19 -1.51 14.30 7.43
N GLY A 20 -1.37 14.63 6.14
CA GLY A 20 -2.39 14.45 5.11
C GLY A 20 -2.35 13.11 4.39
N ALA A 21 -1.24 12.40 4.50
CA ALA A 21 -0.99 11.09 3.86
C ALA A 21 -0.19 10.16 4.80
N GLY A 22 0.38 9.10 4.26
CA GLY A 22 1.27 8.19 4.98
C GLY A 22 0.66 7.57 6.23
N ILE A 23 1.51 7.17 7.16
CA ILE A 23 1.07 6.55 8.42
C ILE A 23 0.12 7.44 9.22
N GLN A 24 0.25 8.77 9.12
CA GLN A 24 -0.59 9.70 9.86
C GLN A 24 -2.05 9.66 9.39
N ALA A 25 -2.28 9.63 8.08
CA ALA A 25 -3.63 9.51 7.53
C ALA A 25 -4.23 8.14 7.85
N ASP A 26 -3.43 7.08 7.75
CA ASP A 26 -3.84 5.71 8.07
C ASP A 26 -4.25 5.58 9.55
N ILE A 27 -3.43 6.10 10.49
CA ILE A 27 -3.73 6.10 11.93
C ILE A 27 -5.03 6.86 12.22
N LYS A 28 -5.19 8.07 11.65
CA LYS A 28 -6.42 8.86 11.82
C LYS A 28 -7.65 8.08 11.36
N THR A 29 -7.57 7.46 10.19
CA THR A 29 -8.66 6.66 9.62
C THR A 29 -8.98 5.47 10.50
N LEU A 30 -7.99 4.68 10.87
CA LEU A 30 -8.18 3.48 11.71
C LEU A 30 -8.70 3.84 13.10
N THR A 31 -8.28 4.98 13.67
CA THR A 31 -8.78 5.47 14.95
C THR A 31 -10.29 5.75 14.91
N VAL A 32 -10.78 6.37 13.83
CA VAL A 32 -12.23 6.61 13.63
C VAL A 32 -13.01 5.28 13.60
N PHE A 33 -12.44 4.25 13.00
CA PHE A 33 -13.02 2.90 12.97
C PHE A 33 -12.78 2.07 14.23
N LYS A 34 -12.20 2.65 15.29
CA LYS A 34 -11.88 1.96 16.56
C LYS A 34 -10.98 0.75 16.38
N VAL A 35 -10.02 0.86 15.47
CA VAL A 35 -9.01 -0.16 15.17
C VAL A 35 -7.71 0.23 15.88
N PHE A 36 -7.04 -0.74 16.49
CA PHE A 36 -5.70 -0.56 17.04
C PHE A 36 -4.68 -0.56 15.90
N SER A 37 -4.03 0.56 15.67
CA SER A 37 -3.05 0.74 14.59
C SER A 37 -1.62 0.66 15.13
N MET A 38 -0.81 -0.17 14.47
CA MET A 38 0.63 -0.28 14.66
C MET A 38 1.33 0.22 13.40
N THR A 39 2.57 0.67 13.53
CA THR A 39 3.30 1.21 12.38
C THR A 39 4.69 0.61 12.26
N ALA A 40 5.10 0.35 11.00
CA ALA A 40 6.49 0.17 10.60
C ALA A 40 6.82 1.26 9.59
N VAL A 41 7.61 2.24 10.01
CA VAL A 41 7.95 3.42 9.21
C VAL A 41 9.03 3.07 8.21
N THR A 42 8.75 3.25 6.90
CA THR A 42 9.68 2.93 5.80
C THR A 42 10.58 4.12 5.43
N ALA A 43 10.04 5.33 5.54
CA ALA A 43 10.75 6.58 5.27
C ALA A 43 10.10 7.72 6.04
N ILE A 44 10.85 8.78 6.26
CA ILE A 44 10.36 10.05 6.85
C ILE A 44 10.42 11.11 5.76
N THR A 45 9.33 11.87 5.57
CA THR A 45 9.30 12.96 4.59
C THR A 45 9.23 14.31 5.28
N ALA A 46 9.90 15.30 4.71
CA ALA A 46 9.59 16.71 4.91
C ALA A 46 8.58 17.10 3.82
N GLN A 47 7.31 17.20 4.20
CA GLN A 47 6.19 17.36 3.28
C GLN A 47 5.20 18.38 3.81
N ASN A 48 4.57 19.11 2.90
CA ASN A 48 3.47 20.03 3.15
C ASN A 48 2.42 19.95 2.03
N THR A 49 1.44 20.87 2.01
CA THR A 49 0.37 20.86 1.00
C THR A 49 0.83 21.18 -0.42
N ASN A 50 2.03 21.76 -0.59
CA ASN A 50 2.63 22.07 -1.88
C ASN A 50 3.44 20.90 -2.47
N GLY A 51 3.95 19.99 -1.61
CA GLY A 51 4.72 18.83 -2.06
C GLY A 51 5.71 18.29 -1.03
N VAL A 52 6.60 17.44 -1.51
CA VAL A 52 7.68 16.81 -0.75
C VAL A 52 8.99 17.52 -1.03
N SER A 53 9.68 18.00 0.00
CA SER A 53 10.98 18.69 -0.11
C SER A 53 12.16 17.76 0.22
N SER A 54 11.94 16.72 1.03
CA SER A 54 12.98 15.73 1.38
C SER A 54 12.37 14.39 1.77
N VAL A 55 13.11 13.32 1.51
CA VAL A 55 12.77 11.95 1.93
C VAL A 55 14.02 11.31 2.53
N GLU A 56 13.90 10.80 3.75
CA GLU A 56 14.93 10.03 4.42
C GLU A 56 14.46 8.59 4.64
N SER A 57 15.19 7.63 4.09
CA SER A 57 14.84 6.21 4.25
C SER A 57 15.19 5.72 5.65
N VAL A 58 14.30 4.97 6.26
CA VAL A 58 14.60 4.20 7.47
C VAL A 58 15.46 2.99 7.07
N SER A 59 16.41 2.60 7.92
CA SER A 59 17.29 1.45 7.64
C SER A 59 16.48 0.15 7.57
N LEU A 60 16.89 -0.76 6.68
CA LEU A 60 16.24 -2.06 6.51
C LEU A 60 16.17 -2.86 7.82
N ASP A 61 17.23 -2.81 8.63
CA ASP A 61 17.26 -3.49 9.93
C ASP A 61 16.20 -2.93 10.89
N LEU A 62 16.02 -1.60 10.93
CA LEU A 62 15.01 -0.98 11.79
C LEU A 62 13.59 -1.26 11.27
N ILE A 63 13.35 -1.23 9.96
CA ILE A 63 12.05 -1.60 9.38
C ILE A 63 11.70 -3.04 9.75
N LYS A 64 12.68 -3.95 9.60
CA LYS A 64 12.50 -5.36 9.96
C LYS A 64 12.12 -5.52 11.43
N LYS A 65 12.83 -4.86 12.34
CA LYS A 65 12.53 -4.91 13.78
C LYS A 65 11.15 -4.40 14.10
N GLN A 66 10.74 -3.26 13.54
CA GLN A 66 9.39 -2.72 13.73
C GLN A 66 8.30 -3.74 13.32
N ILE A 67 8.45 -4.38 12.16
CA ILE A 67 7.50 -5.40 11.68
C ILE A 67 7.48 -6.61 12.62
N GLU A 68 8.65 -7.13 12.96
CA GLU A 68 8.78 -8.32 13.81
C GLU A 68 8.21 -8.09 15.21
N ASP A 69 8.53 -6.99 15.85
CA ASP A 69 8.06 -6.66 17.19
C ASP A 69 6.53 -6.52 17.23
N CYS A 70 5.95 -5.81 16.24
CA CYS A 70 4.49 -5.67 16.17
C CYS A 70 3.78 -7.01 15.96
N ILE A 71 4.29 -7.86 15.06
CA ILE A 71 3.61 -9.12 14.74
C ILE A 71 3.81 -10.15 15.84
N SER A 72 5.01 -10.25 16.44
CA SER A 72 5.34 -11.29 17.41
C SER A 72 4.72 -11.06 18.79
N ASP A 73 4.66 -9.82 19.24
CA ASP A 73 4.13 -9.46 20.56
C ASP A 73 2.62 -9.15 20.50
N ILE A 74 2.23 -8.17 19.68
CA ILE A 74 0.85 -7.68 19.63
C ILE A 74 -0.03 -8.59 18.76
N GLY A 75 0.52 -9.08 17.67
CA GLY A 75 -0.19 -9.79 16.62
C GLY A 75 -0.93 -8.84 15.66
N VAL A 76 -1.44 -9.38 14.56
CA VAL A 76 -2.04 -8.59 13.48
C VAL A 76 -3.28 -9.30 12.92
N ASP A 77 -4.32 -8.51 12.61
CA ASP A 77 -5.58 -8.98 12.01
C ASP A 77 -5.71 -8.50 10.56
N ALA A 78 -4.96 -7.47 10.14
CA ALA A 78 -4.75 -7.06 8.74
C ALA A 78 -3.42 -6.29 8.60
N ILE A 79 -2.87 -6.25 7.38
CA ILE A 79 -1.68 -5.45 7.04
C ILE A 79 -2.04 -4.45 5.94
N LYS A 80 -1.67 -3.19 6.13
CA LYS A 80 -1.71 -2.18 5.06
C LYS A 80 -0.29 -1.80 4.68
N ILE A 81 0.03 -1.89 3.40
CA ILE A 81 1.30 -1.45 2.83
C ILE A 81 1.01 -0.19 2.01
N GLY A 82 1.70 0.89 2.31
CA GLY A 82 1.62 2.16 1.57
C GLY A 82 2.93 2.47 0.87
N MET A 83 3.45 3.69 1.05
CA MET A 83 4.70 4.11 0.45
C MET A 83 5.87 3.23 0.89
N VAL A 84 6.51 2.59 -0.10
CA VAL A 84 7.75 1.84 0.03
C VAL A 84 8.70 2.41 -1.02
N ASN A 85 9.76 3.10 -0.60
CA ASN A 85 10.62 3.86 -1.51
C ASN A 85 11.73 3.02 -2.16
N LYS A 86 12.10 1.86 -1.60
CA LYS A 86 13.17 0.97 -2.08
C LYS A 86 12.67 -0.46 -2.32
N GLY A 87 13.21 -1.11 -3.34
CA GLY A 87 12.83 -2.48 -3.71
C GLY A 87 13.09 -3.50 -2.61
N GLU A 88 14.20 -3.40 -1.90
CA GLU A 88 14.63 -4.32 -0.84
C GLU A 88 13.63 -4.37 0.33
N ILE A 89 12.84 -3.32 0.51
CA ILE A 89 11.80 -3.30 1.56
C ILE A 89 10.66 -4.27 1.19
N PHE A 90 10.33 -4.44 -0.10
CA PHE A 90 9.34 -5.44 -0.53
C PHE A 90 9.81 -6.86 -0.20
N ASP A 91 11.08 -7.18 -0.42
CA ASP A 91 11.65 -8.48 -0.06
C ASP A 91 11.59 -8.71 1.45
N LEU A 92 11.93 -7.68 2.23
CA LEU A 92 11.85 -7.74 3.69
C LEU A 92 10.41 -8.00 4.17
N ILE A 93 9.42 -7.30 3.60
CA ILE A 93 8.00 -7.50 3.92
C ILE A 93 7.57 -8.92 3.52
N PHE A 94 7.99 -9.40 2.35
CA PHE A 94 7.67 -10.75 1.88
C PHE A 94 8.19 -11.82 2.84
N GLU A 95 9.45 -11.70 3.29
CA GLU A 95 10.02 -12.65 4.26
C GLU A 95 9.28 -12.62 5.61
N ALA A 96 8.86 -11.44 6.08
CA ALA A 96 8.04 -11.34 7.28
C ALA A 96 6.66 -12.00 7.11
N ILE A 97 5.98 -11.76 5.99
CA ILE A 97 4.69 -12.39 5.63
C ILE A 97 4.82 -13.92 5.65
N LYS A 98 5.89 -14.45 5.06
CA LYS A 98 6.18 -15.88 5.00
C LYS A 98 6.49 -16.47 6.38
N LYS A 99 7.41 -15.83 7.12
CA LYS A 99 7.83 -16.25 8.47
C LYS A 99 6.66 -16.36 9.42
N HIS A 100 5.79 -15.35 9.45
CA HIS A 100 4.63 -15.29 10.33
C HIS A 100 3.39 -15.99 9.77
N LYS A 101 3.51 -16.62 8.58
CA LYS A 101 2.44 -17.38 7.90
C LYS A 101 1.17 -16.53 7.67
N ILE A 102 1.33 -15.25 7.35
CA ILE A 102 0.23 -14.27 7.22
C ILE A 102 -0.82 -14.75 6.22
N ILE A 103 -0.41 -15.11 5.00
CA ILE A 103 -1.33 -15.61 3.95
C ILE A 103 -1.99 -16.91 4.41
N LYS A 104 -1.23 -17.86 4.99
CA LYS A 104 -1.76 -19.14 5.46
C LYS A 104 -2.81 -18.97 6.57
N LYS A 105 -2.70 -17.91 7.37
CA LYS A 105 -3.66 -17.54 8.42
C LYS A 105 -4.88 -16.79 7.87
N GLY A 106 -4.94 -16.50 6.58
CA GLY A 106 -6.02 -15.71 5.97
C GLY A 106 -6.05 -14.25 6.39
N ILE A 107 -4.92 -13.70 6.85
CA ILE A 107 -4.81 -12.28 7.25
C ILE A 107 -4.75 -11.44 5.97
N PRO A 108 -5.72 -10.52 5.75
CA PRO A 108 -5.77 -9.70 4.55
C PRO A 108 -4.60 -8.72 4.50
N ILE A 109 -4.09 -8.53 3.28
CA ILE A 109 -3.05 -7.56 2.95
C ILE A 109 -3.63 -6.57 1.95
N ILE A 110 -3.56 -5.29 2.27
CA ILE A 110 -3.94 -4.20 1.39
C ILE A 110 -2.67 -3.48 0.95
N LEU A 111 -2.45 -3.40 -0.36
CA LEU A 111 -1.30 -2.73 -0.96
C LEU A 111 -1.74 -1.52 -1.77
N ASP A 112 -1.39 -0.33 -1.30
CA ASP A 112 -1.50 0.91 -2.07
C ASP A 112 -0.15 1.15 -2.77
N PRO A 113 -0.06 0.99 -4.11
CA PRO A 113 1.21 0.99 -4.85
C PRO A 113 1.69 2.43 -5.11
N VAL A 114 1.92 3.19 -4.05
CA VAL A 114 2.29 4.61 -4.11
C VAL A 114 3.58 4.80 -4.87
N MET A 115 3.52 5.44 -6.04
CA MET A 115 4.68 5.73 -6.89
C MET A 115 5.07 7.21 -6.85
N PHE A 116 4.07 8.11 -6.72
CA PHE A 116 4.26 9.55 -6.72
C PHE A 116 3.53 10.21 -5.57
N ALA A 117 4.12 11.27 -5.02
CA ALA A 117 3.42 12.17 -4.12
C ALA A 117 2.45 13.06 -4.90
N LYS A 118 1.52 13.71 -4.18
CA LYS A 118 0.72 14.79 -4.76
C LYS A 118 1.66 15.87 -5.29
N GLY A 119 1.50 16.25 -6.56
CA GLY A 119 2.44 17.15 -7.25
C GLY A 119 3.51 16.46 -8.10
N GLY A 120 3.49 15.12 -8.20
CA GLY A 120 4.32 14.35 -9.13
C GLY A 120 5.74 14.04 -8.65
N PHE A 121 6.09 14.35 -7.39
CA PHE A 121 7.39 13.98 -6.84
C PHE A 121 7.51 12.44 -6.76
N PRO A 122 8.55 11.81 -7.35
CA PRO A 122 8.72 10.37 -7.32
C PRO A 122 9.03 9.91 -5.89
N LEU A 123 8.21 8.99 -5.37
CA LEU A 123 8.39 8.38 -4.05
C LEU A 123 8.96 6.96 -4.13
N LEU A 124 8.79 6.32 -5.28
CA LEU A 124 9.31 4.98 -5.58
C LEU A 124 10.44 5.11 -6.60
N GLU A 125 11.59 4.55 -6.29
CA GLU A 125 12.71 4.46 -7.23
C GLU A 125 12.31 3.60 -8.44
N ASN A 126 12.77 3.96 -9.65
CA ASN A 126 12.41 3.21 -10.87
C ASN A 126 12.73 1.70 -10.78
N GLN A 127 13.83 1.36 -10.13
CA GLN A 127 14.22 -0.04 -9.89
C GLN A 127 13.24 -0.77 -8.95
N ALA A 128 12.59 -0.04 -8.04
CA ALA A 128 11.63 -0.61 -7.11
C ALA A 128 10.27 -0.95 -7.73
N ILE A 129 9.95 -0.42 -8.93
CA ILE A 129 8.73 -0.81 -9.68
C ILE A 129 8.78 -2.31 -10.06
N SER A 130 9.94 -2.82 -10.44
CA SER A 130 10.11 -4.25 -10.73
C SER A 130 9.91 -5.10 -9.47
N ALA A 131 10.49 -4.69 -8.34
CA ALA A 131 10.30 -5.36 -7.06
C ALA A 131 8.84 -5.33 -6.60
N LEU A 132 8.13 -4.21 -6.79
CA LEU A 132 6.70 -4.11 -6.54
C LEU A 132 5.90 -5.12 -7.39
N LYS A 133 6.17 -5.22 -8.70
CA LYS A 133 5.51 -6.19 -9.60
C LYS A 133 5.78 -7.63 -9.16
N GLU A 134 7.02 -7.94 -8.78
CA GLU A 134 7.36 -9.26 -8.24
C GLU A 134 6.64 -9.55 -6.92
N PHE A 135 6.55 -8.56 -6.04
CA PHE A 135 5.82 -8.70 -4.78
C PHE A 135 4.34 -9.01 -5.02
N ILE A 136 3.68 -8.26 -5.91
CA ILE A 136 2.28 -8.48 -6.29
C ILE A 136 2.07 -9.91 -6.83
N ASN A 137 3.04 -10.45 -7.57
CA ASN A 137 2.96 -11.81 -8.12
C ASN A 137 3.13 -12.91 -7.05
N LYS A 138 3.80 -12.61 -5.93
CA LYS A 138 4.10 -13.55 -4.85
C LYS A 138 3.10 -13.49 -3.70
N VAL A 139 2.40 -12.37 -3.53
CA VAL A 139 1.56 -12.08 -2.37
C VAL A 139 0.12 -11.84 -2.79
N ASP A 140 -0.78 -12.68 -2.28
CA ASP A 140 -2.22 -12.46 -2.43
C ASP A 140 -2.64 -11.21 -1.63
N CYS A 141 -2.91 -10.11 -2.33
CA CYS A 141 -3.27 -8.83 -1.72
C CYS A 141 -4.42 -8.14 -2.46
N ILE A 142 -5.06 -7.21 -1.77
CA ILE A 142 -5.98 -6.24 -2.37
C ILE A 142 -5.16 -5.04 -2.80
N LEU A 143 -5.07 -4.82 -4.11
CA LEU A 143 -4.31 -3.71 -4.68
C LEU A 143 -5.22 -2.51 -4.90
N THR A 144 -4.77 -1.30 -4.51
CA THR A 144 -5.59 -0.07 -4.59
C THR A 144 -4.95 1.03 -5.45
N PRO A 145 -4.63 0.80 -6.75
CA PRO A 145 -3.97 1.77 -7.58
C PRO A 145 -4.88 2.92 -7.98
N ASN A 146 -4.31 4.11 -8.13
CA ASN A 146 -4.90 5.20 -8.90
C ASN A 146 -4.65 5.00 -10.40
N ILE A 147 -5.16 5.89 -11.28
CA ILE A 147 -5.01 5.79 -12.74
C ILE A 147 -3.53 5.74 -13.17
N PRO A 148 -2.64 6.68 -12.78
CA PRO A 148 -1.22 6.62 -13.16
C PRO A 148 -0.51 5.35 -12.71
N GLU A 149 -0.80 4.88 -11.51
CA GLU A 149 -0.27 3.63 -10.96
C GLU A 149 -0.77 2.41 -11.74
N ALA A 150 -2.06 2.38 -12.07
CA ALA A 150 -2.65 1.31 -12.88
C ALA A 150 -2.09 1.29 -14.31
N GLU A 151 -1.86 2.44 -14.94
CA GLU A 151 -1.18 2.55 -16.24
C GLU A 151 0.24 1.97 -16.17
N THR A 152 1.01 2.30 -15.14
CA THR A 152 2.37 1.79 -14.93
C THR A 152 2.39 0.27 -14.71
N LEU A 153 1.43 -0.25 -13.95
CA LEU A 153 1.36 -1.68 -13.64
C LEU A 153 0.85 -2.52 -14.82
N SER A 154 -0.14 -2.01 -15.57
CA SER A 154 -0.78 -2.72 -16.68
C SER A 154 -0.09 -2.50 -18.03
N GLY A 155 0.60 -1.37 -18.20
CA GLY A 155 1.08 -0.90 -19.51
C GLY A 155 -0.03 -0.37 -20.44
N ILE A 156 -1.25 -0.19 -19.92
CA ILE A 156 -2.42 0.27 -20.68
C ILE A 156 -2.70 1.72 -20.36
N LYS A 157 -2.82 2.57 -21.38
CA LYS A 157 -3.28 3.95 -21.22
C LYS A 157 -4.76 3.96 -20.86
N ILE A 158 -5.14 4.69 -19.81
CA ILE A 158 -6.49 4.73 -19.27
C ILE A 158 -7.11 6.10 -19.57
N LEU A 159 -8.09 6.11 -20.47
CA LEU A 159 -8.80 7.33 -20.88
C LEU A 159 -10.27 7.35 -20.42
N ASN A 160 -10.82 6.19 -20.11
CA ASN A 160 -12.23 6.00 -19.77
C ASN A 160 -12.44 4.75 -18.90
N LYS A 161 -13.66 4.55 -18.44
CA LYS A 161 -14.08 3.41 -17.61
C LYS A 161 -13.74 2.04 -18.22
N ASN A 162 -13.88 1.87 -19.54
CA ASN A 162 -13.60 0.59 -20.18
C ASN A 162 -12.09 0.26 -20.14
N ASP A 163 -11.25 1.27 -20.26
CA ASP A 163 -9.80 1.09 -20.14
C ASP A 163 -9.40 0.78 -18.70
N MET A 164 -10.08 1.36 -17.70
CA MET A 164 -9.90 0.96 -16.30
C MET A 164 -10.17 -0.53 -16.09
N ILE A 165 -11.27 -1.05 -16.66
CA ILE A 165 -11.62 -2.49 -16.56
C ILE A 165 -10.55 -3.35 -17.23
N LYS A 166 -10.05 -2.97 -18.41
CA LYS A 166 -8.97 -3.68 -19.10
C LYS A 166 -7.68 -3.67 -18.29
N ALA A 167 -7.29 -2.51 -17.75
CA ALA A 167 -6.11 -2.37 -16.91
C ALA A 167 -6.21 -3.24 -15.65
N ALA A 168 -7.33 -3.17 -14.93
CA ALA A 168 -7.57 -3.99 -13.75
C ALA A 168 -7.47 -5.50 -14.08
N LYS A 169 -8.09 -5.94 -15.20
CA LYS A 169 -7.99 -7.33 -15.66
C LYS A 169 -6.55 -7.75 -15.95
N THR A 170 -5.76 -6.90 -16.60
CA THR A 170 -4.35 -7.18 -16.91
C THR A 170 -3.50 -7.27 -15.66
N ILE A 171 -3.67 -6.35 -14.71
CA ILE A 171 -2.94 -6.39 -13.43
C ILE A 171 -3.28 -7.67 -12.66
N LYS A 172 -4.56 -8.09 -12.65
CA LYS A 172 -5.01 -9.30 -11.96
C LYS A 172 -4.38 -10.58 -12.51
N ILE A 173 -4.29 -10.72 -13.81
CA ILE A 173 -3.64 -11.88 -14.45
C ILE A 173 -2.19 -12.03 -13.96
N ASN A 174 -1.57 -10.93 -13.56
CA ASN A 174 -0.20 -10.86 -13.08
C ASN A 174 -0.03 -11.18 -11.58
N GLY A 175 -1.08 -11.63 -10.84
CA GLY A 175 -0.90 -12.26 -9.54
C GLY A 175 -1.70 -11.73 -8.35
N THR A 176 -2.39 -10.60 -8.42
CA THR A 176 -3.21 -10.11 -7.29
C THR A 176 -4.63 -10.68 -7.29
N SER A 177 -5.23 -10.85 -6.09
CA SER A 177 -6.59 -11.40 -5.99
C SER A 177 -7.69 -10.40 -6.32
N ARG A 178 -7.53 -9.15 -5.88
CA ARG A 178 -8.54 -8.09 -6.02
C ARG A 178 -7.89 -6.76 -6.31
N ILE A 179 -8.56 -5.93 -7.12
CA ILE A 179 -8.09 -4.60 -7.46
C ILE A 179 -9.21 -3.59 -7.23
N LEU A 180 -8.95 -2.61 -6.40
CA LEU A 180 -9.77 -1.41 -6.26
C LEU A 180 -9.06 -0.28 -7.02
N LEU A 181 -9.40 -0.10 -8.31
CA LEU A 181 -8.83 0.94 -9.15
C LEU A 181 -9.58 2.26 -8.93
N LYS A 182 -8.86 3.26 -8.42
CA LYS A 182 -9.40 4.59 -8.06
C LYS A 182 -9.45 5.48 -9.30
N GLY A 183 -10.64 5.98 -9.67
CA GLY A 183 -10.87 6.75 -10.90
C GLY A 183 -10.75 8.26 -10.79
N GLY A 184 -10.36 8.81 -9.65
CA GLY A 184 -10.34 10.24 -9.39
C GLY A 184 -9.41 11.10 -10.27
N HIS A 185 -8.66 10.48 -11.19
CA HIS A 185 -7.81 11.17 -12.17
C HIS A 185 -8.40 11.19 -13.60
N LEU A 186 -9.59 10.62 -13.81
CA LEU A 186 -10.28 10.73 -15.08
C LEU A 186 -10.87 12.14 -15.25
N ASN A 187 -10.83 12.64 -16.47
CA ASN A 187 -11.48 13.91 -16.82
C ASN A 187 -12.89 13.65 -17.33
N GLU A 188 -13.72 13.00 -16.50
CA GLU A 188 -15.13 12.69 -16.77
C GLU A 188 -16.03 13.40 -15.76
N ILE A 189 -17.30 13.59 -16.12
CA ILE A 189 -18.32 14.20 -15.23
C ILE A 189 -18.55 13.31 -14.01
N ASP A 190 -18.66 12.00 -14.25
CA ASP A 190 -18.84 11.01 -13.20
C ASP A 190 -17.50 10.31 -12.89
N LEU A 191 -17.13 10.25 -11.62
CA LEU A 191 -15.96 9.53 -11.16
C LEU A 191 -16.36 8.12 -10.71
N TYR A 192 -15.60 7.13 -11.14
CA TYR A 192 -15.83 5.72 -10.81
C TYR A 192 -14.63 5.11 -10.13
N ASP A 193 -14.84 4.45 -9.00
CA ASP A 193 -13.90 3.46 -8.49
C ASP A 193 -14.37 2.07 -8.94
N ILE A 194 -13.46 1.24 -9.40
CA ILE A 194 -13.77 -0.10 -9.91
C ILE A 194 -13.18 -1.15 -8.97
N LEU A 195 -14.05 -1.91 -8.31
CA LEU A 195 -13.61 -3.14 -7.65
C LEU A 195 -13.69 -4.29 -8.66
N TYR A 196 -12.52 -4.79 -9.06
CA TYR A 196 -12.38 -5.95 -9.92
C TYR A 196 -12.03 -7.17 -9.07
N ASP A 197 -12.99 -8.06 -8.91
CA ASP A 197 -12.90 -9.37 -8.27
C ASP A 197 -13.19 -10.46 -9.31
N LYS A 198 -13.16 -11.73 -8.94
CA LYS A 198 -13.41 -12.83 -9.89
C LYS A 198 -14.76 -12.75 -10.55
#